data_fdb073cbca74e91845773efc583a88ab
#
_entry.id   fdb073cbca74e91845773efc583a88ab
#
_cell.length_a   1.000
_cell.length_b   1.000
_cell.length_c   1.000
_cell.angle_alpha   90.00
_cell.angle_beta   90.00
_cell.angle_gamma   90.00
#
_symmetry.space_group_name_H-M   'P 1'
#
loop_
_entity.id
_entity.type
_entity.pdbx_description
1 polymer ?
#
loop_
_entity_poly.entity_id
_entity_poly.type
_entity_poly.pdbx_seq_one_letter_code
_entity_poly.pdbx_strand_id
1 'polypeptide(L)'
;GGKLTRYDWRRDNVNRFVQRLYSTVKAEKPWVKVGISPFGIWKPGHPPGIRGMDATQEIFADALKWFRAGWVDYLAPQLYWAIDAPEQSFPVLLKWWAGQNVAARHLWPGLSAATIGPARNAEEIIQQLKLIRAQPGAGGSLQWSIKALHQNRDGLADKLVRQVFQTPALIPASPWLDKAVPERPQVAFGQDATQTVSVFQWATPSGAAPGWWLVQ
;
A
#
# COMPACT_ATOMS: atom_id res chain seq x y z
N GLY A 1 -30.38 14.41 21.39
CA GLY A 1 -30.02 15.10 20.22
C GLY A 1 -28.75 15.93 20.42
N GLY A 2 -27.67 15.59 19.75
CA GLY A 2 -26.45 16.38 19.76
C GLY A 2 -26.50 17.53 18.73
N LYS A 3 -25.41 18.34 18.67
CA LYS A 3 -25.26 19.46 17.74
C LYS A 3 -24.96 19.03 16.28
N LEU A 4 -24.77 17.73 16.02
CA LEU A 4 -24.42 17.20 14.72
C LEU A 4 -25.66 16.97 13.86
N THR A 5 -25.55 17.19 12.56
CA THR A 5 -26.54 16.70 11.61
C THR A 5 -26.56 15.17 11.59
N ARG A 6 -27.60 14.55 11.03
CA ARG A 6 -27.68 13.09 10.90
C ARG A 6 -26.51 12.51 10.10
N TYR A 7 -26.06 13.19 9.05
CA TYR A 7 -24.93 12.77 8.22
C TYR A 7 -23.60 12.92 8.97
N ASP A 8 -23.40 14.04 9.66
CA ASP A 8 -22.19 14.26 10.47
C ASP A 8 -22.11 13.27 11.62
N TRP A 9 -23.23 12.95 12.27
CA TRP A 9 -23.29 11.94 13.32
C TRP A 9 -22.90 10.54 12.81
N ARG A 10 -23.41 10.12 11.64
CA ARG A 10 -23.04 8.85 11.03
C ARG A 10 -21.55 8.80 10.71
N ARG A 11 -21.03 9.84 10.07
CA ARG A 11 -19.60 9.95 9.73
C ARG A 11 -18.74 9.96 11.00
N ASP A 12 -19.14 10.66 12.04
CA ASP A 12 -18.44 10.67 13.32
C ASP A 12 -18.40 9.27 13.97
N ASN A 13 -19.49 8.52 13.93
CA ASN A 13 -19.52 7.14 14.42
C ASN A 13 -18.53 6.23 13.64
N VAL A 14 -18.50 6.33 12.32
CA VAL A 14 -17.53 5.58 11.49
C VAL A 14 -16.10 6.01 11.82
N ASN A 15 -15.83 7.30 11.94
CA ASN A 15 -14.51 7.81 12.31
C ASN A 15 -14.07 7.29 13.68
N ARG A 16 -14.93 7.33 14.69
CA ARG A 16 -14.64 6.78 16.03
C ARG A 16 -14.40 5.27 16.00
N PHE A 17 -15.16 4.55 15.19
CA PHE A 17 -14.95 3.11 15.02
C PHE A 17 -13.57 2.82 14.45
N VAL A 18 -13.17 3.49 13.36
CA VAL A 18 -11.85 3.31 12.74
C VAL A 18 -10.72 3.66 13.72
N GLN A 19 -10.83 4.79 14.41
CA GLN A 19 -9.85 5.19 15.42
C GLN A 19 -9.72 4.14 16.53
N ARG A 20 -10.86 3.67 17.06
CA ARG A 20 -10.87 2.67 18.14
C ARG A 20 -10.32 1.33 17.66
N LEU A 21 -10.69 0.89 16.46
CA LEU A 21 -10.13 -0.34 15.86
C LEU A 21 -8.60 -0.27 15.79
N TYR A 22 -8.07 0.82 15.24
CA TYR A 22 -6.62 1.02 15.17
C TYR A 22 -5.97 0.98 16.55
N SER A 23 -6.47 1.79 17.48
CA SER A 23 -5.92 1.87 18.84
C SER A 23 -5.96 0.53 19.57
N THR A 24 -7.07 -0.23 19.46
CA THR A 24 -7.21 -1.54 20.10
C THR A 24 -6.22 -2.54 19.54
N VAL A 25 -6.08 -2.63 18.21
CA VAL A 25 -5.10 -3.54 17.59
C VAL A 25 -3.68 -3.17 18.01
N LYS A 26 -3.36 -1.88 18.08
CA LYS A 26 -2.02 -1.42 18.49
C LYS A 26 -1.72 -1.67 19.97
N ALA A 27 -2.73 -1.64 20.84
CA ALA A 27 -2.58 -1.98 22.25
C ALA A 27 -2.29 -3.47 22.46
N GLU A 28 -2.97 -4.35 21.71
CA GLU A 28 -2.85 -5.81 21.84
C GLU A 28 -1.63 -6.36 21.08
N LYS A 29 -1.42 -5.89 19.85
CA LYS A 29 -0.38 -6.38 18.93
C LYS A 29 0.22 -5.21 18.13
N PRO A 30 1.15 -4.44 18.69
CA PRO A 30 1.66 -3.22 18.08
C PRO A 30 2.31 -3.45 16.70
N TRP A 31 2.85 -4.64 16.44
CA TRP A 31 3.49 -5.00 15.17
C TRP A 31 2.51 -5.34 14.04
N VAL A 32 1.24 -5.66 14.35
CA VAL A 32 0.24 -5.99 13.33
C VAL A 32 -0.15 -4.73 12.56
N LYS A 33 0.00 -4.75 11.23
CA LYS A 33 -0.40 -3.64 10.37
C LYS A 33 -1.91 -3.63 10.16
N VAL A 34 -2.53 -2.49 10.41
CA VAL A 34 -3.95 -2.22 10.16
C VAL A 34 -4.07 -1.36 8.91
N GLY A 35 -4.85 -1.82 7.94
CA GLY A 35 -5.09 -1.07 6.71
C GLY A 35 -6.55 -1.02 6.34
N ILE A 36 -6.90 -0.02 5.55
CA ILE A 36 -8.25 0.16 5.00
C ILE A 36 -8.15 0.36 3.49
N SER A 37 -9.06 -0.30 2.77
CA SER A 37 -9.21 -0.13 1.33
C SER A 37 -10.51 0.66 1.06
N PRO A 38 -10.46 2.00 1.10
CA PRO A 38 -11.63 2.82 0.88
C PRO A 38 -11.93 2.98 -0.60
N PHE A 39 -13.12 3.52 -0.91
CA PHE A 39 -13.42 3.99 -2.26
C PHE A 39 -12.35 4.98 -2.74
N GLY A 40 -11.94 4.87 -3.99
CA GLY A 40 -10.78 5.60 -4.54
C GLY A 40 -10.96 7.11 -4.64
N ILE A 41 -12.20 7.59 -4.70
CA ILE A 41 -12.54 9.02 -4.70
C ILE A 41 -13.05 9.38 -3.30
N TRP A 42 -12.37 10.33 -2.65
CA TRP A 42 -12.83 10.83 -1.35
C TRP A 42 -14.10 11.66 -1.47
N LYS A 43 -14.06 12.66 -2.36
CA LYS A 43 -15.21 13.51 -2.74
C LYS A 43 -15.09 13.95 -4.20
N PRO A 44 -16.19 14.18 -4.90
CA PRO A 44 -16.18 14.86 -6.19
C PRO A 44 -15.48 16.22 -6.11
N GLY A 45 -14.71 16.57 -7.15
CA GLY A 45 -13.92 17.80 -7.18
C GLY A 45 -12.63 17.77 -6.34
N HIS A 46 -12.27 16.63 -5.74
CA HIS A 46 -11.04 16.44 -4.96
C HIS A 46 -10.26 15.22 -5.48
N PRO A 47 -9.21 15.47 -6.32
CA PRO A 47 -8.78 16.77 -6.85
C PRO A 47 -9.75 17.38 -7.88
N PRO A 48 -9.52 18.63 -8.30
CA PRO A 48 -10.33 19.27 -9.34
C PRO A 48 -10.44 18.40 -10.61
N GLY A 49 -11.62 18.37 -11.22
CA GLY A 49 -11.92 17.56 -12.41
C GLY A 49 -12.35 16.13 -12.10
N ILE A 50 -12.12 15.61 -10.90
CA ILE A 50 -12.58 14.26 -10.50
C ILE A 50 -14.07 14.29 -10.18
N ARG A 51 -14.82 13.33 -10.74
CA ARG A 51 -16.25 13.11 -10.51
C ARG A 51 -16.50 11.67 -10.06
N GLY A 52 -17.58 11.47 -9.32
CA GLY A 52 -18.01 10.17 -8.82
C GLY A 52 -18.76 10.27 -7.49
N MET A 53 -18.88 9.16 -6.80
CA MET A 53 -19.55 9.06 -5.50
C MET A 53 -18.86 9.92 -4.44
N ASP A 54 -19.61 10.64 -3.62
CA ASP A 54 -19.11 11.26 -2.39
C ASP A 54 -19.07 10.23 -1.27
N ALA A 55 -17.92 9.62 -1.04
CA ALA A 55 -17.75 8.58 -0.02
C ALA A 55 -18.06 9.09 1.40
N THR A 56 -17.91 10.39 1.65
CA THR A 56 -18.18 10.97 2.97
C THR A 56 -19.66 11.18 3.25
N GLN A 57 -20.50 11.27 2.21
CA GLN A 57 -21.95 11.50 2.32
C GLN A 57 -22.74 10.22 2.11
N GLU A 58 -22.32 9.38 1.16
CA GLU A 58 -23.09 8.20 0.77
C GLU A 58 -22.79 6.98 1.66
N ILE A 59 -21.51 6.78 2.00
CA ILE A 59 -21.07 5.67 2.86
C ILE A 59 -20.41 6.13 4.17
N PHE A 60 -20.42 7.43 4.44
CA PHE A 60 -19.90 8.06 5.67
C PHE A 60 -18.42 7.77 5.94
N ALA A 61 -17.65 7.44 4.90
CA ALA A 61 -16.25 7.07 4.96
C ALA A 61 -15.37 8.30 4.73
N ASP A 62 -14.75 8.83 5.80
CA ASP A 62 -13.79 9.93 5.72
C ASP A 62 -12.35 9.41 5.72
N ALA A 63 -12.00 8.68 4.64
CA ALA A 63 -10.69 8.04 4.50
C ALA A 63 -9.53 9.06 4.51
N LEU A 64 -9.76 10.27 4.06
CA LEU A 64 -8.77 11.35 4.14
C LEU A 64 -8.42 11.67 5.59
N LYS A 65 -9.43 11.79 6.46
CA LYS A 65 -9.23 12.02 7.89
C LYS A 65 -8.44 10.87 8.52
N TRP A 66 -8.80 9.62 8.24
CA TRP A 66 -8.13 8.45 8.81
C TRP A 66 -6.65 8.39 8.41
N PHE A 67 -6.36 8.69 7.13
CA PHE A 67 -5.02 8.68 6.60
C PHE A 67 -4.15 9.79 7.20
N ARG A 68 -4.67 11.04 7.21
CA ARG A 68 -3.97 12.19 7.78
C ARG A 68 -3.75 12.07 9.29
N ALA A 69 -4.72 11.51 10.01
CA ALA A 69 -4.62 11.28 11.45
C ALA A 69 -3.74 10.07 11.83
N GLY A 70 -3.30 9.27 10.84
CA GLY A 70 -2.48 8.10 11.07
C GLY A 70 -3.22 6.94 11.76
N TRP A 71 -4.55 6.85 11.57
CA TRP A 71 -5.36 5.75 12.11
C TRP A 71 -5.34 4.49 11.23
N VAL A 72 -4.36 4.40 10.39
CA VAL A 72 -4.03 3.22 9.58
C VAL A 72 -2.51 3.11 9.45
N ASP A 73 -2.00 1.91 9.27
CA ASP A 73 -0.60 1.69 8.91
C ASP A 73 -0.42 1.75 7.39
N TYR A 74 -1.46 1.38 6.64
CA TYR A 74 -1.51 1.58 5.20
C TYR A 74 -2.92 1.95 4.74
N LEU A 75 -2.99 2.78 3.70
CA LEU A 75 -4.22 3.06 2.97
C LEU A 75 -4.13 2.46 1.58
N ALA A 76 -5.20 1.75 1.19
CA ALA A 76 -5.30 1.10 -0.11
C ALA A 76 -6.51 1.63 -0.90
N PRO A 77 -6.50 2.89 -1.36
CA PRO A 77 -7.64 3.44 -2.09
C PRO A 77 -7.87 2.66 -3.38
N GLN A 78 -9.12 2.30 -3.66
CA GLN A 78 -9.54 1.51 -4.82
C GLN A 78 -9.50 2.36 -6.09
N LEU A 79 -8.32 2.48 -6.70
CA LEU A 79 -8.13 3.23 -7.95
C LEU A 79 -8.42 2.33 -9.16
N TYR A 80 -9.69 1.92 -9.30
CA TYR A 80 -10.10 0.89 -10.26
C TYR A 80 -10.41 1.43 -11.67
N TRP A 81 -10.06 2.68 -11.94
CA TRP A 81 -10.26 3.34 -13.23
C TRP A 81 -9.01 3.24 -14.11
N ALA A 82 -9.20 3.49 -15.39
CA ALA A 82 -8.12 3.51 -16.37
C ALA A 82 -7.21 4.72 -16.21
N ILE A 83 -6.00 4.63 -16.78
CA ILE A 83 -5.05 5.74 -16.79
C ILE A 83 -5.64 6.95 -17.51
N ASP A 84 -6.36 6.72 -18.60
CA ASP A 84 -6.96 7.74 -19.47
C ASP A 84 -8.41 8.07 -19.13
N ALA A 85 -8.96 7.55 -18.04
CA ALA A 85 -10.33 7.86 -17.63
C ALA A 85 -10.49 9.38 -17.40
N PRO A 86 -11.39 10.06 -18.11
CA PRO A 86 -11.39 11.53 -18.16
C PRO A 86 -11.75 12.20 -16.84
N GLU A 87 -12.64 11.58 -16.05
CA GLU A 87 -13.13 12.14 -14.78
C GLU A 87 -12.71 11.34 -13.55
N GLN A 88 -12.00 10.21 -13.74
CA GLN A 88 -11.48 9.34 -12.67
C GLN A 88 -10.04 8.89 -12.97
N SER A 89 -9.26 9.75 -13.62
CA SER A 89 -7.89 9.44 -14.06
C SER A 89 -7.05 8.81 -12.93
N PHE A 90 -6.54 7.60 -13.17
CA PHE A 90 -5.70 6.87 -12.23
C PHE A 90 -4.50 7.70 -11.74
N PRO A 91 -3.65 8.29 -12.62
CA PRO A 91 -2.49 9.06 -12.17
C PRO A 91 -2.85 10.32 -11.39
N VAL A 92 -3.98 10.96 -11.71
CA VAL A 92 -4.46 12.15 -10.98
C VAL A 92 -4.87 11.78 -9.56
N LEU A 93 -5.61 10.70 -9.39
CA LEU A 93 -6.01 10.19 -8.07
C LEU A 93 -4.81 9.67 -7.28
N LEU A 94 -3.89 8.94 -7.91
CA LEU A 94 -2.66 8.45 -7.28
C LEU A 94 -1.83 9.59 -6.70
N LYS A 95 -1.56 10.62 -7.51
CA LYS A 95 -0.81 11.81 -7.09
C LYS A 95 -1.51 12.55 -5.95
N TRP A 96 -2.83 12.67 -6.04
CA TRP A 96 -3.61 13.35 -5.00
C TRP A 96 -3.51 12.60 -3.67
N TRP A 97 -3.73 11.29 -3.64
CA TRP A 97 -3.62 10.48 -2.42
C TRP A 97 -2.20 10.52 -1.84
N ALA A 98 -1.16 10.48 -2.67
CA ALA A 98 0.23 10.59 -2.23
C ALA A 98 0.46 11.94 -1.51
N GLY A 99 -0.08 13.04 -2.05
CA GLY A 99 0.00 14.37 -1.42
C GLY A 99 -0.78 14.51 -0.12
N GLN A 100 -1.68 13.57 0.21
CA GLN A 100 -2.43 13.60 1.47
C GLN A 100 -1.70 12.88 2.62
N ASN A 101 -0.60 12.21 2.37
CA ASN A 101 0.09 11.32 3.31
C ASN A 101 0.98 12.07 4.32
N VAL A 102 0.40 12.98 5.09
CA VAL A 102 1.11 13.79 6.09
C VAL A 102 1.60 12.99 7.30
N ALA A 103 1.00 11.83 7.57
CA ALA A 103 1.39 10.92 8.66
C ALA A 103 2.45 9.89 8.24
N ALA A 104 3.00 9.99 7.03
CA ALA A 104 4.02 9.10 6.47
C ALA A 104 3.67 7.60 6.58
N ARG A 105 2.39 7.26 6.39
CA ARG A 105 1.90 5.88 6.36
C ARG A 105 2.14 5.27 4.99
N HIS A 106 2.00 3.95 4.85
CA HIS A 106 2.07 3.35 3.53
C HIS A 106 0.85 3.72 2.68
N LEU A 107 1.09 4.06 1.43
CA LEU A 107 0.07 4.19 0.39
C LEU A 107 0.26 3.03 -0.60
N TRP A 108 -0.73 2.13 -0.63
CA TRP A 108 -0.74 0.95 -1.50
C TRP A 108 -2.02 0.91 -2.34
N PRO A 109 -2.11 1.69 -3.44
CA PRO A 109 -3.31 1.74 -4.26
C PRO A 109 -3.82 0.38 -4.69
N GLY A 110 -5.14 0.20 -4.63
CA GLY A 110 -5.82 -0.97 -5.15
C GLY A 110 -6.00 -0.86 -6.67
N LEU A 111 -5.64 -1.91 -7.40
CA LEU A 111 -5.78 -2.03 -8.84
C LEU A 111 -6.82 -3.11 -9.17
N SER A 112 -7.61 -2.89 -10.22
CA SER A 112 -8.64 -3.85 -10.63
C SER A 112 -8.16 -4.81 -11.70
N ALA A 113 -7.38 -5.83 -11.31
CA ALA A 113 -7.05 -6.94 -12.19
C ALA A 113 -8.29 -7.73 -12.64
N ALA A 114 -9.38 -7.66 -11.88
CA ALA A 114 -10.64 -8.33 -12.21
C ALA A 114 -11.27 -7.82 -13.52
N THR A 115 -10.95 -6.58 -13.93
CA THR A 115 -11.48 -5.96 -15.16
C THR A 115 -10.73 -6.39 -16.43
N ILE A 116 -9.65 -7.18 -16.31
CA ILE A 116 -8.92 -7.71 -17.47
C ILE A 116 -9.81 -8.69 -18.22
N GLY A 117 -9.98 -8.42 -19.51
CA GLY A 117 -10.83 -9.14 -20.42
C GLY A 117 -11.21 -8.27 -21.63
N PRO A 118 -12.43 -8.32 -22.13
CA PRO A 118 -12.82 -7.58 -23.34
C PRO A 118 -12.65 -6.06 -23.25
N ALA A 119 -12.78 -5.48 -22.05
CA ALA A 119 -12.77 -4.02 -21.85
C ALA A 119 -11.37 -3.48 -21.45
N ARG A 120 -10.45 -4.31 -20.99
CA ARG A 120 -9.14 -3.87 -20.50
C ARG A 120 -8.12 -5.00 -20.65
N ASN A 121 -6.93 -4.68 -21.13
CA ASN A 121 -5.82 -5.63 -21.24
C ASN A 121 -4.90 -5.60 -20.01
N ALA A 122 -4.01 -6.60 -19.89
CA ALA A 122 -3.08 -6.68 -18.77
C ALA A 122 -2.03 -5.56 -18.78
N GLU A 123 -1.73 -4.98 -19.95
CA GLU A 123 -0.76 -3.89 -20.05
C GLU A 123 -1.19 -2.66 -19.25
N GLU A 124 -2.48 -2.39 -19.15
CA GLU A 124 -3.00 -1.33 -18.29
C GLU A 124 -2.53 -1.50 -16.84
N ILE A 125 -2.61 -2.70 -16.28
CA ILE A 125 -2.14 -2.99 -14.92
C ILE A 125 -0.62 -2.81 -14.81
N ILE A 126 0.13 -3.25 -15.82
CA ILE A 126 1.59 -3.07 -15.86
C ILE A 126 1.95 -1.58 -15.86
N GLN A 127 1.28 -0.76 -16.64
CA GLN A 127 1.52 0.69 -16.67
C GLN A 127 1.10 1.37 -15.37
N GLN A 128 -0.03 0.98 -14.77
CA GLN A 128 -0.44 1.48 -13.46
C GLN A 128 0.61 1.16 -12.38
N LEU A 129 1.20 -0.04 -12.39
CA LEU A 129 2.28 -0.41 -11.46
C LEU A 129 3.55 0.41 -11.68
N LYS A 130 3.92 0.69 -12.94
CA LYS A 130 5.04 1.59 -13.25
C LYS A 130 4.78 3.01 -12.72
N LEU A 131 3.56 3.52 -12.88
CA LEU A 131 3.17 4.82 -12.32
C LEU A 131 3.23 4.84 -10.80
N ILE A 132 2.78 3.79 -10.11
CA ILE A 132 2.91 3.68 -8.64
C ILE A 132 4.38 3.71 -8.22
N ARG A 133 5.25 2.97 -8.89
CA ARG A 133 6.69 2.95 -8.59
C ARG A 133 7.37 4.30 -8.81
N ALA A 134 6.91 5.05 -9.80
CA ALA A 134 7.41 6.39 -10.09
C ALA A 134 6.84 7.47 -9.15
N GLN A 135 5.75 7.16 -8.41
CA GLN A 135 5.10 8.13 -7.54
C GLN A 135 5.75 8.16 -6.15
N PRO A 136 6.43 9.26 -5.77
CA PRO A 136 6.94 9.41 -4.41
C PRO A 136 5.82 9.25 -3.37
N GLY A 137 6.09 8.47 -2.31
CA GLY A 137 5.13 8.20 -1.25
C GLY A 137 4.17 7.04 -1.49
N ALA A 138 4.20 6.40 -2.68
CA ALA A 138 3.51 5.16 -2.96
C ALA A 138 4.51 3.99 -2.95
N GLY A 139 4.43 3.10 -1.95
CA GLY A 139 5.44 2.06 -1.72
C GLY A 139 4.99 0.64 -2.08
N GLY A 140 3.84 0.46 -2.71
CA GLY A 140 3.31 -0.85 -3.06
C GLY A 140 1.93 -0.76 -3.71
N SER A 141 1.29 -1.90 -3.93
CA SER A 141 -0.05 -1.99 -4.53
C SER A 141 -0.79 -3.24 -4.06
N LEU A 142 -2.11 -3.22 -4.16
CA LEU A 142 -2.97 -4.39 -3.97
C LEU A 142 -3.71 -4.71 -5.27
N GLN A 143 -3.82 -6.02 -5.58
CA GLN A 143 -4.52 -6.47 -6.77
C GLN A 143 -5.91 -7.04 -6.40
N TRP A 144 -6.97 -6.48 -6.96
CA TRP A 144 -8.31 -7.04 -6.90
C TRP A 144 -8.64 -7.69 -8.26
N SER A 145 -8.74 -9.03 -8.39
CA SER A 145 -8.59 -10.00 -7.33
C SER A 145 -7.56 -11.06 -7.75
N ILE A 146 -7.16 -11.90 -6.81
CA ILE A 146 -6.25 -13.04 -7.03
C ILE A 146 -6.73 -13.96 -8.16
N LYS A 147 -8.04 -14.04 -8.42
CA LYS A 147 -8.62 -14.85 -9.49
C LYS A 147 -8.06 -14.52 -10.89
N ALA A 148 -7.87 -13.23 -11.19
CA ALA A 148 -7.33 -12.79 -12.48
C ALA A 148 -5.86 -13.21 -12.64
N LEU A 149 -5.09 -13.15 -11.54
CA LEU A 149 -3.70 -13.60 -11.50
C LEU A 149 -3.61 -15.13 -11.63
N HIS A 150 -4.41 -15.85 -10.86
CA HIS A 150 -4.44 -17.33 -10.89
C HIS A 150 -4.86 -17.88 -12.26
N GLN A 151 -5.79 -17.21 -12.93
CA GLN A 151 -6.21 -17.54 -14.28
C GLN A 151 -5.26 -17.03 -15.37
N ASN A 152 -4.22 -16.30 -15.01
CA ASN A 152 -3.27 -15.67 -15.92
C ASN A 152 -3.96 -14.90 -17.06
N ARG A 153 -5.02 -14.14 -16.74
CA ARG A 153 -5.83 -13.43 -17.74
C ARG A 153 -4.96 -12.51 -18.59
N ASP A 154 -5.04 -12.63 -19.91
CA ASP A 154 -4.20 -11.90 -20.87
C ASP A 154 -2.68 -11.97 -20.54
N GLY A 155 -2.23 -13.09 -19.96
CA GLY A 155 -0.84 -13.27 -19.56
C GLY A 155 -0.39 -12.36 -18.41
N LEU A 156 -1.32 -11.85 -17.59
CA LEU A 156 -1.01 -10.90 -16.51
C LEU A 156 0.06 -11.42 -15.55
N ALA A 157 -0.08 -12.65 -15.06
CA ALA A 157 0.87 -13.21 -14.10
C ALA A 157 2.28 -13.30 -14.70
N ASP A 158 2.40 -13.77 -15.94
CA ASP A 158 3.67 -13.86 -16.66
C ASP A 158 4.27 -12.47 -16.93
N LYS A 159 3.44 -11.50 -17.32
CA LYS A 159 3.89 -10.12 -17.54
C LYS A 159 4.39 -9.49 -16.24
N LEU A 160 3.71 -9.70 -15.12
CA LEU A 160 4.12 -9.21 -13.81
C LEU A 160 5.49 -9.74 -13.41
N VAL A 161 5.73 -11.05 -13.54
CA VAL A 161 7.03 -11.66 -13.23
C VAL A 161 8.12 -11.10 -14.13
N ARG A 162 7.88 -11.05 -15.43
CA ARG A 162 8.91 -10.63 -16.40
C ARG A 162 9.20 -9.13 -16.42
N GLN A 163 8.22 -8.28 -16.11
CA GLN A 163 8.34 -6.83 -16.34
C GLN A 163 8.34 -6.00 -15.05
N VAL A 164 7.78 -6.54 -13.97
CA VAL A 164 7.54 -5.75 -12.74
C VAL A 164 8.21 -6.37 -11.51
N PHE A 165 8.06 -7.66 -11.29
CA PHE A 165 8.51 -8.35 -10.08
C PHE A 165 9.66 -9.33 -10.38
N GLN A 166 10.69 -8.87 -11.08
CA GLN A 166 11.85 -9.67 -11.47
C GLN A 166 12.74 -10.04 -10.26
N THR A 167 12.70 -9.23 -9.23
CA THR A 167 13.48 -9.43 -7.99
C THR A 167 12.55 -9.35 -6.78
N PRO A 168 12.85 -10.08 -5.69
CA PRO A 168 12.14 -9.92 -4.43
C PRO A 168 12.19 -8.46 -3.96
N ALA A 169 11.07 -7.97 -3.46
CA ALA A 169 10.99 -6.64 -2.87
C ALA A 169 11.35 -6.71 -1.37
N LEU A 170 12.02 -5.68 -0.89
CA LEU A 170 12.19 -5.49 0.56
C LEU A 170 10.86 -5.10 1.19
N ILE A 171 10.64 -5.57 2.42
CA ILE A 171 9.52 -5.12 3.23
C ILE A 171 9.75 -3.65 3.57
N PRO A 172 8.82 -2.73 3.22
CA PRO A 172 9.01 -1.32 3.50
C PRO A 172 9.03 -1.05 5.00
N ALA A 173 9.98 -0.22 5.43
CA ALA A 173 10.09 0.21 6.83
C ALA A 173 8.82 0.91 7.30
N SER A 174 8.48 0.69 8.57
CA SER A 174 7.31 1.30 9.23
C SER A 174 7.76 2.07 10.49
N PRO A 175 8.43 3.22 10.34
CA PRO A 175 9.10 3.91 11.45
C PRO A 175 8.14 4.45 12.52
N TRP A 176 6.84 4.50 12.25
CA TRP A 176 5.82 4.81 13.26
C TRP A 176 5.48 3.62 14.18
N LEU A 177 5.85 2.38 13.78
CA LEU A 177 5.68 1.17 14.60
C LEU A 177 6.94 0.89 15.42
N ASP A 178 8.10 0.98 14.78
CA ASP A 178 9.38 0.80 15.42
C ASP A 178 10.44 1.68 14.73
N LYS A 179 11.21 2.40 15.52
CA LYS A 179 12.31 3.26 15.05
C LYS A 179 13.68 2.62 15.27
N ALA A 180 13.73 1.44 15.88
CA ALA A 180 14.98 0.75 16.09
C ALA A 180 15.61 0.42 14.74
N VAL A 181 16.84 0.86 14.55
CA VAL A 181 17.66 0.47 13.41
C VAL A 181 18.38 -0.81 13.80
N PRO A 182 18.27 -1.89 13.01
CA PRO A 182 19.03 -3.11 13.29
C PRO A 182 20.53 -2.80 13.35
N GLU A 183 21.21 -3.48 14.25
CA GLU A 183 22.67 -3.38 14.34
C GLU A 183 23.31 -3.81 13.01
N ARG A 184 24.39 -3.12 12.64
CA ARG A 184 25.14 -3.49 11.45
C ARG A 184 25.77 -4.88 11.65
N PRO A 185 25.56 -5.83 10.73
CA PRO A 185 26.12 -7.16 10.86
C PRO A 185 27.65 -7.10 10.84
N GLN A 186 28.28 -7.96 11.62
CA GLN A 186 29.70 -8.26 11.48
C GLN A 186 29.83 -9.29 10.35
N VAL A 187 30.70 -9.01 9.42
CA VAL A 187 30.96 -9.89 8.27
C VAL A 187 32.41 -10.35 8.34
N ALA A 188 32.61 -11.67 8.35
CA ALA A 188 33.92 -12.30 8.19
C ALA A 188 33.99 -12.93 6.80
N PHE A 189 35.13 -12.81 6.19
CA PHE A 189 35.46 -13.44 4.91
C PHE A 189 36.54 -14.49 5.14
N GLY A 190 36.37 -15.63 4.52
CA GLY A 190 37.32 -16.71 4.52
C GLY A 190 37.25 -17.52 3.23
N GLN A 191 38.19 -18.45 3.07
CA GLN A 191 38.15 -19.48 2.05
C GLN A 191 37.93 -20.84 2.71
N ASP A 192 37.37 -21.77 1.99
CA ASP A 192 37.26 -23.16 2.44
C ASP A 192 38.68 -23.80 2.51
N ALA A 193 38.77 -24.98 3.13
CA ALA A 193 40.05 -25.69 3.30
C ALA A 193 40.77 -26.00 1.97
N THR A 194 40.03 -26.01 0.85
CA THR A 194 40.55 -26.25 -0.51
C THR A 194 40.92 -24.99 -1.25
N GLN A 195 40.63 -23.80 -0.68
CA GLN A 195 40.79 -22.48 -1.29
C GLN A 195 40.01 -22.29 -2.62
N THR A 196 39.05 -23.13 -2.86
CA THR A 196 38.21 -23.09 -4.08
C THR A 196 36.90 -22.36 -3.90
N VAL A 197 36.43 -22.20 -2.66
CA VAL A 197 35.15 -21.53 -2.35
C VAL A 197 35.39 -20.38 -1.38
N SER A 198 34.89 -19.22 -1.73
CA SER A 198 34.85 -18.05 -0.84
C SER A 198 33.67 -18.20 0.13
N VAL A 199 33.96 -18.09 1.42
CA VAL A 199 32.97 -18.22 2.50
C VAL A 199 32.77 -16.87 3.15
N PHE A 200 31.52 -16.41 3.18
CA PHE A 200 31.11 -15.26 3.97
C PHE A 200 30.31 -15.73 5.17
N GLN A 201 30.70 -15.26 6.34
CA GLN A 201 29.96 -15.48 7.59
C GLN A 201 29.51 -14.14 8.14
N TRP A 202 28.27 -14.06 8.61
CA TRP A 202 27.73 -12.87 9.23
C TRP A 202 27.01 -13.19 10.53
N ALA A 203 27.12 -12.30 11.49
CA ALA A 203 26.50 -12.41 12.80
C ALA A 203 26.00 -11.03 13.24
N THR A 204 25.02 -11.02 14.12
CA THR A 204 24.63 -9.80 14.84
C THR A 204 25.56 -9.61 16.03
N PRO A 205 26.06 -8.38 16.30
CA PRO A 205 26.91 -8.10 17.46
C PRO A 205 26.24 -8.46 18.79
N SER A 206 24.95 -8.24 18.92
CA SER A 206 24.15 -8.56 20.11
C SER A 206 23.81 -10.05 20.28
N GLY A 207 24.12 -10.89 19.28
CA GLY A 207 23.69 -12.30 19.26
C GLY A 207 22.19 -12.52 19.07
N ALA A 208 21.40 -11.45 18.90
CA ALA A 208 19.98 -11.56 18.58
C ALA A 208 19.80 -12.13 17.18
N ALA A 209 18.98 -13.17 17.03
CA ALA A 209 18.70 -13.75 15.71
C ALA A 209 17.86 -12.76 14.87
N PRO A 210 18.37 -12.27 13.71
CA PRO A 210 17.58 -11.46 12.82
C PRO A 210 16.53 -12.32 12.11
N GLY A 211 15.39 -11.74 11.81
CA GLY A 211 14.36 -12.41 11.00
C GLY A 211 14.82 -12.66 9.56
N TRP A 212 15.68 -11.78 9.02
CA TRP A 212 16.14 -11.80 7.64
C TRP A 212 17.53 -11.19 7.49
N TRP A 213 18.30 -11.71 6.54
CA TRP A 213 19.53 -11.12 6.03
C TRP A 213 19.32 -10.66 4.60
N LEU A 214 19.82 -9.48 4.25
CA LEU A 214 19.91 -8.99 2.89
C LEU A 214 21.36 -8.94 2.47
N VAL A 215 21.69 -9.63 1.39
CA VAL A 215 23.00 -9.57 0.72
C VAL A 215 22.80 -8.81 -0.59
N GLN A 216 23.53 -7.70 -0.76
CA GLN A 216 23.53 -6.89 -1.99
C GLN A 216 24.88 -6.96 -2.65
#